data_cf96f4ccdf0abd68160849481a73efe9
#
_entry.id   cf96f4ccdf0abd68160849481a73efe9
#
_cell.length_a   1.000
_cell.length_b   1.000
_cell.length_c   1.000
_cell.angle_alpha   90.00
_cell.angle_beta   90.00
_cell.angle_gamma   90.00
#
_symmetry.space_group_name_H-M   'P 1'
#
loop_
_entity.id
_entity.type
_entity.pdbx_description
1 polymer ?
#
loop_
_entity_poly.entity_id
_entity_poly.type
_entity_poly.pdbx_seq_one_letter_code
_entity_poly.pdbx_strand_id
1 'polypeptide(L)'
;MAMNHLHQQQPHTALQHQYHLHSGVVPLHLICQVISLYSPITDSMEPIDFFQLFVDDDLLKHIVAQTNIYADQHLAANQHRLGRHSRVQQWVPTDITEMKQFLGLTLLMGLVHKPSMASYWWQDGVFQTPIFGTVM
;
A
#
# COMPACT_ATOMS: atom_id res chain seq x y z
N MET A 1 -68.03 4.47 32.55
CA MET A 1 -67.56 4.93 31.22
C MET A 1 -66.02 5.06 31.28
N ALA A 2 -65.38 4.07 30.77
CA ALA A 2 -63.86 4.01 30.78
C ALA A 2 -63.39 4.43 29.44
N MET A 3 -62.51 5.46 29.37
CA MET A 3 -61.79 5.87 28.16
C MET A 3 -60.41 5.29 28.24
N ASN A 4 -60.09 4.37 27.30
CA ASN A 4 -58.81 3.80 27.06
C ASN A 4 -57.93 4.83 26.39
N HIS A 5 -56.81 5.19 27.01
CA HIS A 5 -55.66 5.86 26.35
C HIS A 5 -54.68 4.80 25.87
N LEU A 6 -54.68 4.57 24.57
CA LEU A 6 -53.66 3.83 23.86
C LEU A 6 -52.40 4.70 23.79
N HIS A 7 -51.37 4.27 24.49
CA HIS A 7 -50.00 4.85 24.40
C HIS A 7 -49.31 4.24 23.19
N GLN A 8 -49.26 5.00 22.10
CA GLN A 8 -48.45 4.68 20.92
C GLN A 8 -47.00 4.92 21.26
N GLN A 9 -46.22 3.85 21.46
CA GLN A 9 -44.78 3.91 21.47
C GLN A 9 -44.27 4.06 20.04
N GLN A 10 -43.68 5.20 19.73
CA GLN A 10 -42.90 5.40 18.52
C GLN A 10 -41.58 4.65 18.62
N PRO A 11 -41.14 3.99 17.55
CA PRO A 11 -39.82 3.39 17.51
C PRO A 11 -38.72 4.48 17.46
N HIS A 12 -37.82 4.40 18.41
CA HIS A 12 -36.68 5.28 18.53
C HIS A 12 -35.85 5.28 17.24
N THR A 13 -35.79 6.45 16.68
CA THR A 13 -34.95 6.91 15.56
C THR A 13 -33.53 6.39 15.67
N ALA A 14 -33.13 5.67 14.64
CA ALA A 14 -31.76 5.27 14.44
C ALA A 14 -30.83 6.50 14.50
N LEU A 15 -29.85 6.42 15.37
CA LEU A 15 -28.77 7.40 15.52
C LEU A 15 -28.05 7.56 14.19
N GLN A 16 -28.33 8.64 13.48
CA GLN A 16 -27.49 9.14 12.43
C GLN A 16 -26.22 9.68 13.08
N HIS A 17 -25.20 8.82 13.19
CA HIS A 17 -23.85 9.27 13.46
C HIS A 17 -23.31 9.88 12.17
N GLN A 18 -23.45 11.19 12.10
CA GLN A 18 -22.86 12.03 11.07
C GLN A 18 -21.36 12.10 11.32
N TYR A 19 -20.61 11.20 10.66
CA TYR A 19 -19.15 11.22 10.71
C TYR A 19 -18.65 12.40 9.87
N HIS A 20 -18.24 13.46 10.52
CA HIS A 20 -17.44 14.51 9.92
C HIS A 20 -16.06 13.93 9.56
N LEU A 21 -15.87 13.60 8.29
CA LEU A 21 -14.58 13.28 7.71
C LEU A 21 -13.71 14.53 7.64
N HIS A 22 -13.12 14.92 8.77
CA HIS A 22 -12.00 15.86 8.81
C HIS A 22 -10.70 15.06 8.84
N SER A 23 -9.87 15.27 7.82
CA SER A 23 -8.59 14.62 7.49
C SER A 23 -8.74 13.20 6.94
N GLY A 24 -8.28 13.00 5.71
CA GLY A 24 -8.40 11.75 4.94
C GLY A 24 -7.63 10.53 5.47
N VAL A 25 -7.53 10.39 6.79
CA VAL A 25 -6.97 9.23 7.47
C VAL A 25 -8.11 8.38 7.98
N VAL A 26 -8.38 7.26 7.30
CA VAL A 26 -9.34 6.26 7.78
C VAL A 26 -8.78 5.63 9.05
N PRO A 27 -9.51 5.64 10.19
CA PRO A 27 -9.04 5.04 11.43
C PRO A 27 -8.77 3.54 11.25
N LEU A 28 -7.66 3.06 11.78
CA LEU A 28 -7.20 1.67 11.63
C LEU A 28 -8.27 0.63 12.03
N HIS A 29 -9.08 0.95 13.05
CA HIS A 29 -10.16 0.06 13.50
C HIS A 29 -11.28 -0.11 12.46
N LEU A 30 -11.58 0.92 11.64
CA LEU A 30 -12.56 0.80 10.55
C LEU A 30 -12.01 -0.06 9.41
N ILE A 31 -10.71 0.05 9.13
CA ILE A 31 -10.03 -0.83 8.16
C ILE A 31 -10.11 -2.28 8.63
N CYS A 32 -9.82 -2.56 9.90
CA CYS A 32 -9.95 -3.90 10.47
C CYS A 32 -11.38 -4.43 10.43
N GLN A 33 -12.40 -3.59 10.70
CA GLN A 33 -13.80 -3.99 10.61
C GLN A 33 -14.23 -4.33 9.18
N VAL A 34 -13.82 -3.53 8.20
CA VAL A 34 -14.13 -3.79 6.79
C VAL A 34 -13.45 -5.09 6.33
N ILE A 35 -12.22 -5.33 6.73
CA ILE A 35 -11.49 -6.57 6.39
C ILE A 35 -12.17 -7.79 7.02
N SER A 36 -12.60 -7.72 8.28
CA SER A 36 -13.34 -8.81 8.94
C SER A 36 -14.67 -9.14 8.27
N LEU A 37 -15.30 -8.17 7.59
CA LEU A 37 -16.58 -8.37 6.90
C LEU A 37 -16.42 -8.96 5.50
N TYR A 38 -15.29 -8.75 4.85
CA TYR A 38 -15.06 -9.10 3.43
C TYR A 38 -14.10 -10.27 3.20
N SER A 39 -13.31 -10.66 4.19
CA SER A 39 -12.36 -11.76 4.05
C SER A 39 -12.59 -12.84 5.10
N PRO A 40 -12.78 -14.08 4.70
CA PRO A 40 -12.74 -15.20 5.63
C PRO A 40 -11.31 -15.39 6.13
N ILE A 41 -10.96 -14.72 7.24
CA ILE A 41 -9.72 -15.01 7.93
C ILE A 41 -9.86 -16.40 8.52
N THR A 42 -9.09 -17.35 8.01
CA THR A 42 -9.06 -18.72 8.49
C THR A 42 -7.74 -18.99 9.23
N ASP A 43 -7.78 -19.90 10.19
CA ASP A 43 -6.58 -20.30 10.98
C ASP A 43 -5.47 -20.94 10.13
N SER A 44 -5.76 -21.23 8.86
CA SER A 44 -4.81 -21.82 7.89
C SER A 44 -4.12 -20.79 7.00
N MET A 45 -4.34 -19.48 7.19
CA MET A 45 -3.71 -18.45 6.37
C MET A 45 -2.23 -18.29 6.68
N GLU A 46 -1.42 -18.31 5.63
CA GLU A 46 0.01 -17.99 5.71
C GLU A 46 0.24 -16.46 5.77
N PRO A 47 1.40 -16.00 6.28
CA PRO A 47 1.71 -14.56 6.34
C PRO A 47 1.54 -13.81 5.01
N ILE A 48 1.79 -14.49 3.88
CA ILE A 48 1.62 -13.93 2.54
C ILE A 48 0.16 -13.66 2.21
N ASP A 49 -0.77 -14.50 2.68
CA ASP A 49 -2.20 -14.33 2.44
C ASP A 49 -2.72 -13.06 3.12
N PHE A 50 -2.24 -12.79 4.35
CA PHE A 50 -2.55 -11.53 5.04
C PHE A 50 -2.03 -10.31 4.30
N PHE A 51 -0.82 -10.38 3.75
CA PHE A 51 -0.27 -9.30 2.95
C PHE A 51 -1.12 -9.06 1.70
N GLN A 52 -1.56 -10.11 1.02
CA GLN A 52 -2.37 -10.04 -0.20
C GLN A 52 -3.79 -9.47 0.03
N LEU A 53 -4.31 -9.49 1.27
CA LEU A 53 -5.55 -8.79 1.60
C LEU A 53 -5.44 -7.26 1.43
N PHE A 54 -4.23 -6.72 1.59
CA PHE A 54 -3.96 -5.28 1.48
C PHE A 54 -3.31 -4.90 0.16
N VAL A 55 -2.48 -5.79 -0.37
CA VAL A 55 -1.67 -5.57 -1.57
C VAL A 55 -2.00 -6.67 -2.56
N ASP A 56 -3.17 -6.57 -3.15
CA ASP A 56 -3.63 -7.47 -4.21
C ASP A 56 -2.99 -7.14 -5.57
N ASP A 57 -3.20 -8.02 -6.53
CA ASP A 57 -2.65 -7.85 -7.88
C ASP A 57 -3.25 -6.63 -8.60
N ASP A 58 -4.46 -6.21 -8.29
CA ASP A 58 -5.09 -5.07 -8.94
C ASP A 58 -4.51 -3.75 -8.41
N LEU A 59 -4.23 -3.66 -7.11
CA LEU A 59 -3.47 -2.55 -6.54
C LEU A 59 -2.07 -2.48 -7.14
N LEU A 60 -1.38 -3.62 -7.27
CA LEU A 60 -0.05 -3.68 -7.88
C LEU A 60 -0.05 -3.22 -9.33
N LYS A 61 -1.03 -3.66 -10.15
CA LYS A 61 -1.21 -3.18 -11.53
C LYS A 61 -1.41 -1.67 -11.57
N HIS A 62 -2.21 -1.15 -10.64
CA HIS A 62 -2.44 0.29 -10.55
C HIS A 62 -1.15 1.05 -10.21
N ILE A 63 -0.39 0.59 -9.22
CA ILE A 63 0.89 1.20 -8.84
C ILE A 63 1.88 1.20 -10.02
N VAL A 64 2.02 0.07 -10.71
CA VAL A 64 2.87 -0.07 -11.90
C VAL A 64 2.45 0.92 -12.99
N ALA A 65 1.16 0.98 -13.32
CA ALA A 65 0.65 1.90 -14.32
C ALA A 65 0.95 3.37 -13.97
N GLN A 66 0.68 3.78 -12.72
CA GLN A 66 0.94 5.15 -12.28
C GLN A 66 2.44 5.47 -12.23
N THR A 67 3.27 4.51 -11.86
CA THR A 67 4.74 4.67 -11.86
C THR A 67 5.26 4.93 -13.26
N ASN A 68 4.81 4.15 -14.25
CA ASN A 68 5.23 4.31 -15.65
C ASN A 68 4.70 5.63 -16.25
N ILE A 69 3.45 6.00 -15.99
CA ILE A 69 2.88 7.28 -16.41
C ILE A 69 3.68 8.46 -15.82
N TYR A 70 4.02 8.40 -14.53
CA TYR A 70 4.81 9.44 -13.89
C TYR A 70 6.22 9.56 -14.51
N ALA A 71 6.87 8.43 -14.80
CA ALA A 71 8.18 8.42 -15.42
C ALA A 71 8.13 9.08 -16.82
N ASP A 72 7.14 8.75 -17.64
CA ASP A 72 6.95 9.35 -18.96
C ASP A 72 6.70 10.87 -18.88
N GLN A 73 5.84 11.29 -17.96
CA GLN A 73 5.56 12.71 -17.70
C GLN A 73 6.83 13.46 -17.24
N HIS A 74 7.60 12.85 -16.34
CA HIS A 74 8.84 13.42 -15.84
C HIS A 74 9.90 13.56 -16.96
N LEU A 75 10.03 12.54 -17.81
CA LEU A 75 10.91 12.57 -18.98
C LEU A 75 10.49 13.68 -19.96
N ALA A 76 9.22 13.75 -20.30
CA ALA A 76 8.70 14.77 -21.22
C ALA A 76 8.91 16.19 -20.69
N ALA A 77 8.64 16.42 -19.40
CA ALA A 77 8.77 17.73 -18.77
C ALA A 77 10.24 18.20 -18.61
N ASN A 78 11.20 17.27 -18.51
CA ASN A 78 12.58 17.59 -18.18
C ASN A 78 13.58 17.30 -19.31
N GLN A 79 13.14 16.97 -20.51
CA GLN A 79 14.00 16.60 -21.65
C GLN A 79 15.17 17.57 -21.86
N HIS A 80 14.92 18.87 -21.75
CA HIS A 80 15.92 19.92 -21.98
C HIS A 80 16.90 20.11 -20.80
N ARG A 81 16.59 19.54 -19.64
CA ARG A 81 17.42 19.66 -18.41
C ARG A 81 18.21 18.40 -18.11
N LEU A 82 17.81 17.27 -18.68
CA LEU A 82 18.48 15.99 -18.45
C LEU A 82 19.80 15.94 -19.23
N GLY A 83 20.88 15.75 -18.50
CA GLY A 83 22.20 15.54 -19.10
C GLY A 83 22.23 14.23 -19.90
N ARG A 84 23.08 14.18 -20.95
CA ARG A 84 23.24 13.05 -21.88
C ARG A 84 23.42 11.68 -21.20
N HIS A 85 23.93 11.65 -19.96
CA HIS A 85 24.19 10.43 -19.19
C HIS A 85 23.23 10.25 -18.01
N SER A 86 22.09 10.97 -18.03
CA SER A 86 21.09 10.80 -16.97
C SER A 86 20.46 9.41 -17.04
N ARG A 87 20.46 8.68 -15.92
CA ARG A 87 19.82 7.36 -15.80
C ARG A 87 18.33 7.42 -16.12
N VAL A 88 17.70 8.57 -15.89
CA VAL A 88 16.26 8.77 -16.16
C VAL A 88 15.97 8.67 -17.66
N GLN A 89 16.93 9.01 -18.54
CA GLN A 89 16.77 8.84 -20.00
C GLN A 89 16.79 7.36 -20.44
N GLN A 90 17.28 6.47 -19.57
CA GLN A 90 17.33 5.03 -19.82
C GLN A 90 16.19 4.30 -19.10
N TRP A 91 15.12 5.04 -18.75
CA TRP A 91 13.97 4.44 -18.10
C TRP A 91 13.37 3.33 -18.95
N VAL A 92 13.22 2.18 -18.34
CA VAL A 92 12.47 1.04 -18.88
C VAL A 92 11.19 0.91 -18.04
N PRO A 93 10.02 0.80 -18.65
CA PRO A 93 8.77 0.61 -17.90
C PRO A 93 8.87 -0.58 -16.96
N THR A 94 8.52 -0.37 -15.70
CA THR A 94 8.49 -1.44 -14.69
C THR A 94 7.26 -2.33 -14.87
N ASP A 95 7.37 -3.56 -14.39
CA ASP A 95 6.29 -4.55 -14.39
C ASP A 95 5.87 -4.97 -12.96
N ILE A 96 4.87 -5.87 -12.87
CA ILE A 96 4.34 -6.37 -11.59
C ILE A 96 5.40 -7.16 -10.84
N THR A 97 6.25 -7.91 -11.53
CA THR A 97 7.29 -8.74 -10.92
C THR A 97 8.34 -7.87 -10.25
N GLU A 98 8.85 -6.86 -10.97
CA GLU A 98 9.77 -5.88 -10.41
C GLU A 98 9.15 -5.10 -9.24
N MET A 99 7.87 -4.74 -9.34
CA MET A 99 7.17 -4.05 -8.25
C MET A 99 7.05 -4.93 -7.00
N LYS A 100 6.75 -6.22 -7.15
CA LYS A 100 6.75 -7.18 -6.03
C LYS A 100 8.14 -7.32 -5.39
N GLN A 101 9.18 -7.38 -6.20
CA GLN A 101 10.56 -7.41 -5.73
C GLN A 101 10.93 -6.14 -4.95
N PHE A 102 10.60 -4.98 -5.50
CA PHE A 102 10.82 -3.68 -4.84
C PHE A 102 10.14 -3.58 -3.49
N LEU A 103 8.86 -3.98 -3.40
CA LEU A 103 8.11 -3.99 -2.14
C LEU A 103 8.70 -4.99 -1.15
N GLY A 104 9.09 -6.19 -1.60
CA GLY A 104 9.75 -7.19 -0.76
C GLY A 104 11.06 -6.68 -0.16
N LEU A 105 11.91 -6.03 -0.97
CA LEU A 105 13.14 -5.41 -0.49
C LEU A 105 12.88 -4.26 0.48
N THR A 106 11.85 -3.45 0.22
CA THR A 106 11.45 -2.34 1.10
C THR A 106 11.00 -2.86 2.48
N LEU A 107 10.21 -3.94 2.52
CA LEU A 107 9.83 -4.59 3.76
C LEU A 107 11.05 -5.18 4.50
N LEU A 108 11.97 -5.79 3.74
CA LEU A 108 13.21 -6.34 4.31
C LEU A 108 14.10 -5.24 4.91
N MET A 109 14.12 -4.02 4.36
CA MET A 109 14.82 -2.88 4.95
C MET A 109 14.26 -2.49 6.33
N GLY A 110 12.99 -2.79 6.60
CA GLY A 110 12.39 -2.63 7.93
C GLY A 110 12.94 -3.61 8.98
N LEU A 111 13.40 -4.78 8.54
CA LEU A 111 13.98 -5.82 9.40
C LEU A 111 15.50 -5.70 9.51
N VAL A 112 16.16 -5.40 8.39
CA VAL A 112 17.63 -5.28 8.30
C VAL A 112 18.01 -3.80 8.29
N HIS A 113 18.50 -3.30 9.42
CA HIS A 113 18.88 -1.89 9.52
C HIS A 113 20.33 -1.66 9.07
N LYS A 114 20.50 -0.76 8.11
CA LYS A 114 21.81 -0.32 7.60
C LYS A 114 21.98 1.19 7.81
N PRO A 115 23.24 1.68 7.92
CA PRO A 115 23.51 3.10 8.20
C PRO A 115 23.02 4.07 7.12
N SER A 116 22.92 3.61 5.88
CA SER A 116 22.47 4.42 4.74
C SER A 116 21.79 3.57 3.68
N MET A 117 21.00 4.17 2.81
CA MET A 117 20.37 3.47 1.68
C MET A 117 21.41 2.80 0.78
N ALA A 118 22.51 3.46 0.47
CA ALA A 118 23.58 2.90 -0.36
C ALA A 118 24.22 1.64 0.25
N SER A 119 24.25 1.53 1.57
CA SER A 119 24.90 0.40 2.26
C SER A 119 24.14 -0.93 2.14
N TYR A 120 22.87 -0.93 1.70
CA TYR A 120 22.16 -2.16 1.37
C TYR A 120 22.75 -2.89 0.15
N TRP A 121 23.35 -2.14 -0.78
CA TRP A 121 23.99 -2.65 -2.01
C TRP A 121 25.50 -2.79 -1.91
N TRP A 122 26.08 -2.61 -0.70
CA TRP A 122 27.52 -2.86 -0.52
C TRP A 122 27.85 -4.34 -0.71
N GLN A 123 28.94 -4.57 -1.44
CA GLN A 123 29.45 -5.90 -1.74
C GLN A 123 30.66 -6.30 -0.88
N ASP A 124 31.04 -5.46 0.10
CA ASP A 124 32.17 -5.71 1.00
C ASP A 124 31.81 -6.78 2.05
N GLY A 125 32.60 -7.86 2.11
CA GLY A 125 32.29 -9.14 2.69
C GLY A 125 31.69 -9.18 4.11
N VAL A 126 32.06 -8.27 5.02
CA VAL A 126 31.56 -8.31 6.41
C VAL A 126 30.17 -7.69 6.55
N PHE A 127 29.86 -6.68 5.73
CA PHE A 127 28.60 -5.94 5.80
C PHE A 127 27.66 -6.23 4.63
N GLN A 128 28.02 -7.19 3.81
CA GLN A 128 27.26 -7.57 2.64
C GLN A 128 25.86 -8.08 2.98
N THR A 129 24.88 -7.64 2.19
CA THR A 129 23.51 -8.18 2.22
C THR A 129 23.19 -8.64 0.80
N PRO A 130 23.59 -9.86 0.40
CA PRO A 130 23.59 -10.32 -1.00
C PRO A 130 22.24 -10.20 -1.70
N ILE A 131 21.14 -10.36 -0.95
CA ILE A 131 19.79 -10.34 -1.50
C ILE A 131 19.45 -9.04 -2.24
N PHE A 132 19.93 -7.88 -1.75
CA PHE A 132 19.65 -6.60 -2.39
C PHE A 132 20.32 -6.46 -3.74
N GLY A 133 21.58 -6.93 -3.87
CA GLY A 133 22.30 -6.90 -5.13
C GLY A 133 21.96 -8.03 -6.11
N THR A 134 21.21 -9.05 -5.64
CA THR A 134 20.82 -10.19 -6.49
C THR A 134 19.44 -9.98 -7.09
N VAL A 135 18.55 -9.27 -6.38
CA VAL A 135 17.14 -9.10 -6.78
C VAL A 135 16.95 -7.87 -7.67
N MET A 136 17.77 -6.81 -7.47
CA MET A 136 17.71 -5.57 -8.26
C MET A 136 19.08 -5.13 -8.75
#